data_3f87efb1cc5ee7866501093ed03222da
#
_entry.id   3f87efb1cc5ee7866501093ed03222da
#
_cell.length_a   1.000
_cell.length_b   1.000
_cell.length_c   1.000
_cell.angle_alpha   90.00
_cell.angle_beta   90.00
_cell.angle_gamma   90.00
#
_symmetry.space_group_name_H-M   'P 1'
#
loop_
_entity.id
_entity.type
_entity.pdbx_description
1 polymer ?
#
loop_
_entity_poly.entity_id
_entity_poly.type
_entity_poly.pdbx_seq_one_letter_code
_entity_poly.pdbx_strand_id
1 'polypeptide(L)' 'MVYIENTAIALENKILLNIKEASDLFGIGQHRLREIVSEDYGSKFHLMLGRTIKIKRKQFEEFIEQVEQIQF' A
#
# COMPACT_ATOMS: atom_id res chain seq x y z
N MET A 1 15.24 17.65 14.02
CA MET A 1 14.67 17.38 13.71
C MET A 1 13.91 16.81 13.66
N VAL A 2 13.68 16.86 13.57
CA VAL A 2 13.08 16.36 13.30
C VAL A 2 12.14 15.96 13.22
N TYR A 3 11.41 16.04 13.40
CA TYR A 3 10.51 15.55 13.15
C TYR A 3 9.59 15.77 12.31
N ILE A 4 9.55 16.42 12.17
CA ILE A 4 8.99 16.79 11.03
C ILE A 4 9.32 15.96 9.95
N GLU A 5 10.24 15.28 10.06
CA GLU A 5 10.66 14.46 9.03
C GLU A 5 9.66 13.59 8.51
N ASN A 6 8.71 13.19 9.25
CA ASN A 6 7.66 12.32 8.73
C ASN A 6 6.87 12.97 7.65
N THR A 7 6.65 14.27 7.77
CA THR A 7 5.91 14.94 6.73
C THR A 7 6.78 15.22 5.53
N ALA A 8 8.08 15.13 5.69
CA ALA A 8 8.97 15.37 4.58
C ALA A 8 9.24 14.15 3.74
N ILE A 9 8.84 12.97 4.18
CA ILE A 9 9.08 11.74 3.43
C ILE A 9 7.97 11.55 2.40
N ALA A 10 8.34 11.54 1.14
CA ALA A 10 7.37 11.31 0.07
C ALA A 10 6.87 9.88 0.16
N LEU A 11 5.62 9.65 -0.24
CA LEU A 11 5.01 8.33 -0.14
C LEU A 11 5.80 7.29 -0.92
N GLU A 12 6.34 7.67 -2.07
CA GLU A 12 7.08 6.72 -2.88
C GLU A 12 8.38 6.26 -2.22
N ASN A 13 8.78 6.93 -1.12
CA ASN A 13 9.98 6.55 -0.39
C ASN A 13 9.68 5.82 0.91
N LYS A 14 8.41 5.64 1.24
CA LYS A 14 8.05 4.88 2.43
C LYS A 14 8.06 3.40 2.13
N ILE A 15 8.49 2.61 3.10
CA ILE A 15 8.50 1.17 2.94
C ILE A 15 7.11 0.59 3.14
N LEU A 16 6.40 1.08 4.16
CA LEU A 16 5.05 0.61 4.47
C LEU A 16 4.09 1.78 4.37
N LEU A 17 2.93 1.51 3.77
CA LEU A 17 1.90 2.52 3.59
C LEU A 17 0.62 2.04 4.25
N ASN A 18 -0.13 2.96 4.85
CA ASN A 18 -1.48 2.60 5.28
C ASN A 18 -2.39 2.67 4.04
N ILE A 19 -3.65 2.29 4.21
CA ILE A 19 -4.59 2.23 3.08
C ILE A 19 -4.77 3.60 2.43
N LYS A 20 -4.89 4.65 3.23
CA LYS A 20 -5.08 5.98 2.67
C LYS A 20 -3.85 6.43 1.88
N GLU A 21 -2.67 6.19 2.43
CA GLU A 21 -1.44 6.58 1.75
C GLU A 21 -1.29 5.80 0.43
N ALA A 22 -1.60 4.52 0.45
CA ALA A 22 -1.52 3.71 -0.75
C ALA A 22 -2.54 4.19 -1.79
N SER A 23 -3.73 4.55 -1.34
CA SER A 23 -4.76 5.10 -2.22
C SER A 23 -4.25 6.37 -2.90
N ASP A 24 -3.63 7.25 -2.13
CA ASP A 24 -3.11 8.51 -2.66
C ASP A 24 -1.96 8.27 -3.64
N LEU A 25 -1.07 7.36 -3.31
CA LEU A 25 0.10 7.12 -4.15
C LEU A 25 -0.25 6.39 -5.44
N PHE A 26 -1.07 5.34 -5.34
CA PHE A 26 -1.33 4.49 -6.49
C PHE A 26 -2.59 4.89 -7.26
N GLY A 27 -3.38 5.79 -6.74
CA GLY A 27 -4.59 6.23 -7.44
C GLY A 27 -5.69 5.19 -7.45
N ILE A 28 -5.71 4.29 -6.46
CA ILE A 28 -6.72 3.26 -6.34
C ILE A 28 -7.57 3.57 -5.12
N GLY A 29 -8.89 3.50 -5.26
CA GLY A 29 -9.78 3.81 -4.15
C GLY A 29 -9.53 2.92 -2.95
N GLN A 30 -9.79 3.44 -1.75
CA GLN A 30 -9.51 2.70 -0.53
C GLN A 30 -10.29 1.40 -0.44
N HIS A 31 -11.56 1.44 -0.85
CA HIS A 31 -12.38 0.23 -0.81
C HIS A 31 -11.79 -0.85 -1.71
N ARG A 32 -11.38 -0.45 -2.92
CA ARG A 32 -10.79 -1.38 -3.86
C ARG A 32 -9.49 -1.95 -3.31
N LEU A 33 -8.68 -1.11 -2.65
CA LEU A 33 -7.45 -1.58 -2.03
C LEU A 33 -7.71 -2.63 -0.97
N ARG A 34 -8.76 -2.44 -0.17
CA ARG A 34 -9.09 -3.43 0.86
C ARG A 34 -9.49 -4.75 0.23
N GLU A 35 -10.18 -4.71 -0.91
CA GLU A 35 -10.53 -5.93 -1.63
C GLU A 35 -9.28 -6.63 -2.15
N ILE A 36 -8.35 -5.87 -2.71
CA ILE A 36 -7.12 -6.43 -3.23
C ILE A 36 -6.33 -7.09 -2.11
N VAL A 37 -6.23 -6.42 -0.97
CA VAL A 37 -5.50 -6.95 0.17
C VAL A 37 -6.15 -8.24 0.67
N SER A 38 -7.48 -8.33 0.65
CA SER A 38 -8.16 -9.52 1.12
C SER A 38 -7.87 -10.72 0.23
N GLU A 39 -7.43 -10.49 -1.00
CA GLU A 39 -7.08 -11.56 -1.91
C GLU A 39 -5.59 -11.89 -1.90
N ASP A 40 -4.81 -11.20 -1.08
CA ASP A 40 -3.37 -11.43 -1.01
C ASP A 40 -3.08 -12.51 0.02
N TYR A 41 -3.42 -13.74 -0.33
CA TYR A 41 -3.39 -14.84 0.62
C TYR A 41 -2.00 -15.18 1.14
N GLY A 42 -0.97 -14.88 0.42
CA GLY A 42 0.38 -15.16 0.89
C GLY A 42 1.06 -13.97 1.53
N SER A 43 0.30 -12.91 1.81
CA SER A 43 0.86 -11.68 2.36
C SER A 43 2.06 -11.20 1.58
N LYS A 44 1.95 -11.25 0.26
CA LYS A 44 3.06 -10.89 -0.60
C LYS A 44 3.30 -9.39 -0.61
N PHE A 45 2.24 -8.59 -0.54
CA PHE A 45 2.39 -7.15 -0.59
C PHE A 45 1.66 -6.42 0.54
N HIS A 46 1.23 -7.14 1.58
CA HIS A 46 0.64 -6.48 2.74
C HIS A 46 1.05 -7.23 4.01
N LEU A 47 0.89 -6.56 5.13
CA LEU A 47 1.05 -7.23 6.42
C LEU A 47 0.12 -6.55 7.42
N MET A 48 -0.09 -7.20 8.53
CA MET A 48 -0.89 -6.66 9.61
C MET A 48 0.00 -6.25 10.75
N LEU A 49 -0.14 -5.01 11.21
CA LEU A 49 0.48 -4.56 12.43
C LEU A 49 -0.64 -4.41 13.43
N GLY A 50 -0.82 -5.43 14.27
CA GLY A 50 -2.00 -5.47 15.13
C GLY A 50 -3.24 -5.55 14.26
N ARG A 51 -4.09 -4.54 14.33
CA ARG A 51 -5.30 -4.50 13.53
C ARG A 51 -5.19 -3.58 12.33
N THR A 52 -3.99 -3.04 12.11
CA THR A 52 -3.78 -2.07 11.03
C THR A 52 -3.18 -2.77 9.82
N ILE A 53 -3.78 -2.56 8.66
CA ILE A 53 -3.25 -3.07 7.41
C ILE A 53 -2.14 -2.15 6.95
N LYS A 54 -0.99 -2.73 6.61
CA LYS A 54 0.11 -1.99 6.01
C LYS A 54 0.42 -2.60 4.67
N ILE A 55 0.61 -1.76 3.66
CA ILE A 55 0.94 -2.21 2.32
C ILE A 55 2.43 -2.04 2.10
N LYS A 56 3.07 -3.10 1.64
CA LYS A 56 4.49 -3.10 1.33
C LYS A 56 4.64 -2.41 -0.02
N ARG A 57 5.11 -1.16 0.01
CA ARG A 57 5.07 -0.31 -1.18
C ARG A 57 5.74 -0.95 -2.40
N LYS A 58 6.96 -1.44 -2.22
CA LYS A 58 7.71 -1.96 -3.35
C LYS A 58 7.04 -3.20 -3.93
N GLN A 59 6.60 -4.11 -3.08
CA GLN A 59 5.96 -5.33 -3.52
C GLN A 59 4.63 -5.04 -4.20
N PHE A 60 3.90 -4.04 -3.73
CA PHE A 60 2.64 -3.68 -4.35
C PHE A 60 2.89 -3.05 -5.72
N GLU A 61 3.95 -2.26 -5.85
CA GLU A 61 4.33 -1.71 -7.14
C GLU A 61 4.60 -2.83 -8.14
N GLU A 62 5.31 -3.86 -7.71
CA GLU A 62 5.59 -5.01 -8.57
C GLU A 62 4.32 -5.74 -8.95
N PHE A 63 3.39 -5.86 -8.01
CA PHE A 63 2.10 -6.48 -8.31
C PHE A 63 1.36 -5.69 -9.40
N ILE A 64 1.32 -4.37 -9.27
CA ILE A 64 0.64 -3.54 -10.25
C ILE A 64 1.28 -3.67 -11.63
N GLU A 65 2.59 -3.76 -11.68
CA GLU A 65 3.29 -3.86 -12.95
C GLU A 65 3.00 -5.17 -13.67
N GLN A 66 2.60 -6.20 -12.94
CA GLN A 66 2.37 -7.51 -13.51
C GLN A 66 0.93 -7.75 -13.92
N VAL A 67 -0.01 -6.95 -13.46
CA VAL A 67 -1.42 -7.17 -13.80
C VAL A 67 -1.83 -6.20 -14.89
N GLU A 68 -2.68 -6.68 -15.81
CA GLU A 68 -3.14 -5.83 -16.89
C GLU A 68 -4.33 -4.99 -16.46
N GLN A 69 -5.11 -5.49 -15.51
CA GLN A 69 -6.21 -4.72 -14.96
C GLN A 69 -6.60 -5.30 -13.61
N ILE A 70 -7.19 -4.46 -12.80
CA ILE A 70 -7.69 -4.86 -11.49
C ILE A 70 -9.20 -4.94 -11.59
N GLN A 71 -9.74 -6.15 -11.33
CA GLN A 71 -11.15 -6.42 -11.51
C GLN A 71 -11.81 -6.69 -10.19
N PHE A 72 -12.34 -5.70 -9.56
CA PHE A 72 -13.06 -5.88 -8.30
C PHE A 72 -14.36 -5.10 -8.32
#